data_ed5cbaace476f5ef60f64768c40c4822
#
_entry.id   ed5cbaace476f5ef60f64768c40c4822
#
_cell.length_a   1.000
_cell.length_b   1.000
_cell.length_c   1.000
_cell.angle_alpha   90.00
_cell.angle_beta   90.00
_cell.angle_gamma   90.00
#
_symmetry.space_group_name_H-M   'P 1'
#
loop_
_entity.id
_entity.type
_entity.pdbx_description
1 polymer ?
#
loop_
_entity_poly.entity_id
_entity_poly.type
_entity_poly.pdbx_seq_one_letter_code
_entity_poly.pdbx_strand_id
1 'polypeptide(L)'
;VLQGIETYKGKNIVYSLGNFCFGGNSAPSDMDTMIYQQTFTIDQNGVKTDNVTNIIPCSISSAAYEGYNNYQPTPEEGDEADRILSKINERTAEIFTAEGTTFTAETKSTDTSADDSKSTDTVAGDSSEDENTAE
;
A
#
# COMPACT_ATOMS: atom_id res chain seq x y z
N VAL A 1 -10.34 -10.41 12.52
CA VAL A 1 -10.61 -11.08 11.23
C VAL A 1 -10.91 -10.03 10.19
N LEU A 2 -10.30 -10.13 9.02
CA LEU A 2 -10.62 -9.28 7.86
C LEU A 2 -12.10 -9.37 7.50
N GLN A 3 -12.70 -8.23 7.16
CA GLN A 3 -14.05 -8.13 6.63
C GLN A 3 -14.03 -7.41 5.27
N GLY A 4 -15.18 -7.39 4.60
CA GLY A 4 -15.34 -6.73 3.32
C GLY A 4 -15.35 -5.20 3.41
N ILE A 5 -15.36 -4.58 2.25
CA ILE A 5 -15.41 -3.14 2.07
C ILE A 5 -16.65 -2.80 1.24
N GLU A 6 -17.52 -1.96 1.77
CA GLU A 6 -18.72 -1.47 1.09
C GLU A 6 -18.50 -0.06 0.57
N THR A 7 -19.06 0.24 -0.59
CA THR A 7 -19.20 1.63 -1.05
C THR A 7 -20.65 2.06 -0.91
N TYR A 8 -20.91 2.99 -0.01
CA TYR A 8 -22.22 3.57 0.23
C TYR A 8 -22.22 5.06 -0.10
N LYS A 9 -23.10 5.47 -1.00
CA LYS A 9 -23.22 6.88 -1.47
C LYS A 9 -21.88 7.50 -1.85
N GLY A 10 -21.04 6.73 -2.56
CA GLY A 10 -19.73 7.16 -2.99
C GLY A 10 -18.66 7.28 -1.87
N LYS A 11 -18.92 6.67 -0.71
CA LYS A 11 -17.98 6.61 0.42
C LYS A 11 -17.70 5.16 0.76
N ASN A 12 -16.44 4.86 1.04
CA ASN A 12 -16.05 3.52 1.45
C ASN A 12 -16.25 3.31 2.94
N ILE A 13 -16.78 2.16 3.28
CA ILE A 13 -16.95 1.66 4.64
C ILE A 13 -16.09 0.41 4.75
N VAL A 14 -15.06 0.46 5.57
CA VAL A 14 -14.19 -0.68 5.85
C VAL A 14 -14.59 -1.27 7.19
N TYR A 15 -15.22 -2.44 7.16
CA TYR A 15 -15.81 -3.04 8.37
C TYR A 15 -14.77 -3.56 9.35
N SER A 16 -13.67 -4.15 8.85
CA SER A 16 -12.56 -4.57 9.68
C SER A 16 -11.29 -4.78 8.87
N LEU A 17 -10.20 -4.19 9.33
CA LEU A 17 -8.86 -4.38 8.79
C LEU A 17 -8.20 -5.68 9.28
N GLY A 18 -8.84 -6.42 10.17
CA GLY A 18 -8.20 -7.52 10.89
C GLY A 18 -7.36 -7.04 12.09
N ASN A 19 -6.68 -7.98 12.72
CA ASN A 19 -5.65 -7.64 13.71
C ASN A 19 -4.43 -7.09 12.97
N PHE A 20 -3.68 -6.20 13.60
CA PHE A 20 -2.42 -5.71 13.03
C PHE A 20 -1.27 -5.90 14.03
N CYS A 21 -1.22 -5.13 15.10
CA CYS A 21 -0.23 -5.24 16.16
C CYS A 21 -0.86 -5.69 17.49
N PHE A 22 -1.79 -6.62 17.45
CA PHE A 22 -2.49 -7.09 18.63
C PHE A 22 -1.69 -8.16 19.38
N GLY A 23 -1.32 -7.90 20.63
CA GLY A 23 -0.65 -8.85 21.52
C GLY A 23 -1.61 -9.83 22.20
N GLY A 24 -1.06 -10.87 22.78
CA GLY A 24 -1.79 -11.80 23.65
C GLY A 24 -2.30 -13.08 22.99
N ASN A 25 -2.21 -13.22 21.67
CA ASN A 25 -2.51 -14.48 20.98
C ASN A 25 -1.38 -14.85 20.03
N SER A 26 -0.63 -15.91 20.40
CA SER A 26 0.51 -16.39 19.61
C SER A 26 0.11 -17.31 18.46
N ALA A 27 -1.13 -17.81 18.44
CA ALA A 27 -1.62 -18.71 17.41
C ALA A 27 -3.08 -18.38 17.04
N PRO A 28 -3.36 -17.18 16.46
CA PRO A 28 -4.70 -16.84 16.00
C PRO A 28 -5.09 -17.71 14.81
N SER A 29 -6.37 -18.02 14.69
CA SER A 29 -6.90 -18.81 13.58
C SER A 29 -6.91 -18.07 12.24
N ASP A 30 -6.77 -16.75 12.26
CA ASP A 30 -6.71 -15.88 11.09
C ASP A 30 -5.55 -14.89 11.26
N MET A 31 -4.56 -15.00 10.40
CA MET A 31 -3.38 -14.15 10.42
C MET A 31 -3.39 -13.09 9.32
N ASP A 32 -4.49 -13.01 8.55
CA ASP A 32 -4.61 -12.03 7.49
C ASP A 32 -5.02 -10.67 8.03
N THR A 33 -4.40 -9.66 7.46
CA THR A 33 -4.68 -8.25 7.75
C THR A 33 -4.45 -7.41 6.50
N MET A 34 -4.74 -6.11 6.56
CA MET A 34 -4.46 -5.19 5.46
C MET A 34 -4.13 -3.80 5.97
N ILE A 35 -3.38 -3.07 5.18
CA ILE A 35 -3.29 -1.61 5.26
C ILE A 35 -4.22 -1.03 4.20
N TYR A 36 -5.20 -0.25 4.64
CA TYR A 36 -6.11 0.47 3.76
C TYR A 36 -5.68 1.92 3.66
N GLN A 37 -5.46 2.39 2.43
CA GLN A 37 -5.08 3.77 2.13
C GLN A 37 -6.18 4.44 1.32
N GLN A 38 -6.58 5.63 1.70
CA GLN A 38 -7.54 6.46 0.99
C GLN A 38 -6.91 7.81 0.65
N THR A 39 -6.96 8.19 -0.62
CA THR A 39 -6.52 9.52 -1.04
C THR A 39 -7.66 10.51 -0.91
N PHE A 40 -7.37 11.67 -0.34
CA PHE A 40 -8.27 12.81 -0.28
C PHE A 40 -7.63 14.00 -0.98
N THR A 41 -8.33 14.58 -1.94
CA THR A 41 -7.93 15.85 -2.58
C THR A 41 -8.63 16.99 -1.88
N ILE A 42 -7.88 18.02 -1.51
CA ILE A 42 -8.40 19.24 -0.89
C ILE A 42 -8.16 20.40 -1.85
N ASP A 43 -9.22 21.06 -2.25
CA ASP A 43 -9.16 22.27 -3.07
C ASP A 43 -9.75 23.49 -2.35
N GLN A 44 -9.82 24.63 -3.04
CA GLN A 44 -10.37 25.86 -2.46
C GLN A 44 -11.85 25.76 -2.04
N ASN A 45 -12.57 24.77 -2.55
CA ASN A 45 -13.99 24.54 -2.28
C ASN A 45 -14.20 23.44 -1.20
N GLY A 46 -13.14 22.90 -0.66
CA GLY A 46 -13.19 21.88 0.39
C GLY A 46 -12.58 20.54 -0.01
N VAL A 47 -12.85 19.51 0.80
CA VAL A 47 -12.36 18.17 0.58
C VAL A 47 -13.15 17.48 -0.52
N LYS A 48 -12.45 17.01 -1.55
CA LYS A 48 -12.96 16.03 -2.52
C LYS A 48 -12.39 14.68 -2.17
N THR A 49 -13.25 13.71 -1.99
CA THR A 49 -12.82 12.33 -1.87
C THR A 49 -12.61 11.79 -3.28
N ASP A 50 -11.36 11.60 -3.67
CA ASP A 50 -11.06 10.74 -4.80
C ASP A 50 -11.22 9.31 -4.27
N ASN A 51 -12.03 8.48 -4.93
CA ASN A 51 -12.17 7.08 -4.58
C ASN A 51 -10.92 6.26 -4.94
N VAL A 52 -9.76 6.91 -4.91
CA VAL A 52 -8.47 6.23 -5.11
C VAL A 52 -8.10 5.59 -3.78
N THR A 53 -8.25 4.29 -3.76
CA THR A 53 -7.87 3.45 -2.64
C THR A 53 -6.70 2.57 -3.03
N ASN A 54 -5.89 2.23 -2.05
CA ASN A 54 -4.86 1.21 -2.18
C ASN A 54 -4.96 0.26 -1.00
N ILE A 55 -4.96 -1.03 -1.28
CA ILE A 55 -4.96 -2.07 -0.27
C ILE A 55 -3.61 -2.78 -0.35
N ILE A 56 -2.92 -2.81 0.78
CA ILE A 56 -1.71 -3.59 0.94
C ILE A 56 -2.08 -4.80 1.78
N PRO A 57 -2.17 -5.99 1.17
CA PRO A 57 -2.43 -7.22 1.91
C PRO A 57 -1.23 -7.53 2.80
N CYS A 58 -1.50 -7.94 4.02
CA CYS A 58 -0.48 -8.19 5.02
C CYS A 58 -0.82 -9.47 5.81
N SER A 59 0.21 -10.09 6.35
CA SER A 59 0.10 -11.00 7.49
C SER A 59 0.37 -10.24 8.79
N ILE A 60 -0.25 -10.66 9.90
CA ILE A 60 0.04 -10.10 11.24
C ILE A 60 1.38 -10.54 11.80
N SER A 61 2.08 -11.42 11.08
CA SER A 61 3.31 -12.05 11.53
C SER A 61 4.24 -12.33 10.35
N SER A 62 5.51 -11.99 10.48
CA SER A 62 6.54 -12.41 9.52
C SER A 62 6.83 -13.92 9.56
N ALA A 63 6.28 -14.63 10.54
CA ALA A 63 6.38 -16.07 10.71
C ALA A 63 5.00 -16.77 10.59
N ALA A 64 4.07 -16.18 9.87
CA ALA A 64 2.72 -16.73 9.68
C ALA A 64 2.75 -18.10 9.00
N TYR A 65 3.68 -18.34 8.08
CA TYR A 65 3.89 -19.63 7.41
C TYR A 65 4.34 -20.75 8.39
N GLU A 66 4.91 -20.37 9.54
CA GLU A 66 5.25 -21.31 10.64
C GLU A 66 4.08 -21.54 11.58
N GLY A 67 2.96 -20.86 11.38
CA GLY A 67 1.74 -21.02 12.17
C GLY A 67 1.74 -20.29 13.49
N TYR A 68 2.60 -19.27 13.70
CA TYR A 68 2.58 -18.50 14.92
C TYR A 68 2.69 -16.99 14.67
N ASN A 69 2.20 -16.20 15.62
CA ASN A 69 2.22 -14.75 15.58
C ASN A 69 3.41 -14.22 16.39
N ASN A 70 4.38 -13.63 15.70
CA ASN A 70 5.52 -12.93 16.29
C ASN A 70 5.29 -11.43 16.46
N TYR A 71 4.06 -10.97 16.16
CA TYR A 71 3.63 -9.55 16.28
C TYR A 71 4.39 -8.59 15.37
N GLN A 72 4.84 -9.07 14.23
CA GLN A 72 5.53 -8.29 13.21
C GLN A 72 4.70 -8.29 11.91
N PRO A 73 3.74 -7.38 11.74
CA PRO A 73 2.95 -7.29 10.51
C PRO A 73 3.86 -7.13 9.30
N THR A 74 3.62 -7.92 8.28
CA THR A 74 4.45 -8.00 7.09
C THR A 74 3.57 -7.89 5.85
N PRO A 75 3.86 -6.98 4.91
CA PRO A 75 3.23 -6.97 3.60
C PRO A 75 3.51 -8.28 2.86
N GLU A 76 2.49 -8.78 2.18
CA GLU A 76 2.58 -9.99 1.38
C GLU A 76 2.63 -9.65 -0.11
N GLU A 77 3.30 -10.52 -0.89
CA GLU A 77 3.45 -10.40 -2.33
C GLU A 77 3.09 -11.73 -3.02
N GLY A 78 2.90 -11.68 -4.35
CA GLY A 78 2.60 -12.87 -5.16
C GLY A 78 1.35 -13.61 -4.72
N ASP A 79 1.39 -14.93 -4.71
CA ASP A 79 0.24 -15.80 -4.47
C ASP A 79 -0.43 -15.56 -3.11
N GLU A 80 0.35 -15.19 -2.09
CA GLU A 80 -0.18 -14.93 -0.76
C GLU A 80 -0.93 -13.58 -0.71
N ALA A 81 -0.42 -12.55 -1.37
CA ALA A 81 -1.12 -11.29 -1.56
C ALA A 81 -2.45 -11.51 -2.30
N ASP A 82 -2.43 -12.27 -3.38
CA ASP A 82 -3.61 -12.58 -4.19
C ASP A 82 -4.65 -13.36 -3.38
N ARG A 83 -4.21 -14.30 -2.54
CA ARG A 83 -5.09 -15.05 -1.63
C ARG A 83 -5.80 -14.12 -0.64
N ILE A 84 -5.08 -13.19 -0.03
CA ILE A 84 -5.64 -12.23 0.93
C ILE A 84 -6.62 -11.27 0.22
N LEU A 85 -6.26 -10.76 -0.97
CA LEU A 85 -7.14 -9.91 -1.76
C LEU A 85 -8.42 -10.63 -2.18
N SER A 86 -8.31 -11.90 -2.60
CA SER A 86 -9.47 -12.74 -2.93
C SER A 86 -10.39 -12.88 -1.73
N LYS A 87 -9.85 -13.10 -0.54
CA LYS A 87 -10.62 -13.17 0.70
C LYS A 87 -11.37 -11.85 1.00
N ILE A 88 -10.73 -10.70 0.79
CA ILE A 88 -11.37 -9.39 0.96
C ILE A 88 -12.52 -9.23 -0.03
N ASN A 89 -12.31 -9.63 -1.30
CA ASN A 89 -13.32 -9.55 -2.35
C ASN A 89 -14.51 -10.48 -2.08
N GLU A 90 -14.26 -11.70 -1.63
CA GLU A 90 -15.31 -12.64 -1.21
C GLU A 90 -16.16 -12.06 -0.07
N ARG A 91 -15.52 -11.52 0.97
CA ARG A 91 -16.19 -10.86 2.08
C ARG A 91 -16.99 -9.63 1.65
N THR A 92 -16.46 -8.90 0.66
CA THR A 92 -17.13 -7.74 0.07
C THR A 92 -18.40 -8.16 -0.69
N ALA A 93 -18.33 -9.25 -1.44
CA ALA A 93 -19.47 -9.79 -2.19
C ALA A 93 -20.62 -10.27 -1.28
N GLU A 94 -20.30 -10.66 -0.03
CA GLU A 94 -21.29 -11.07 0.98
C GLU A 94 -22.08 -9.86 1.55
N ILE A 95 -21.58 -8.64 1.36
CA ILE A 95 -22.22 -7.44 1.89
C ILE A 95 -23.34 -7.01 0.94
N PHE A 96 -24.53 -6.82 1.50
CA PHE A 96 -25.65 -6.26 0.76
C PHE A 96 -25.41 -4.77 0.51
N THR A 97 -25.14 -4.40 -0.74
CA THR A 97 -25.03 -3.00 -1.16
C THR A 97 -26.37 -2.53 -1.70
N ALA A 98 -26.99 -1.53 -1.06
CA ALA A 98 -28.30 -1.00 -1.44
C ALA A 98 -28.33 -0.36 -2.84
N GLU A 99 -27.19 -0.11 -3.46
CA GLU A 99 -27.07 0.61 -4.74
C GLU A 99 -26.25 -0.14 -5.81
N GLY A 100 -25.92 -1.41 -5.60
CA GLY A 100 -25.20 -2.23 -6.60
C GLY A 100 -23.77 -1.81 -6.89
N THR A 101 -23.15 -1.00 -6.03
CA THR A 101 -21.78 -0.56 -6.20
C THR A 101 -20.85 -1.62 -5.61
N THR A 102 -20.07 -2.26 -6.46
CA THR A 102 -19.06 -3.26 -6.06
C THR A 102 -17.71 -2.58 -5.84
N PHE A 103 -17.05 -2.93 -4.75
CA PHE A 103 -15.66 -2.63 -4.49
C PHE A 103 -14.81 -3.84 -4.89
N THR A 104 -13.69 -3.62 -5.57
CA THR A 104 -12.71 -4.66 -5.86
C THR A 104 -11.37 -4.25 -5.25
N ALA A 105 -10.79 -5.13 -4.45
CA ALA A 105 -9.47 -4.92 -3.88
C ALA A 105 -8.40 -5.27 -4.91
N GLU A 106 -7.55 -4.30 -5.22
CA GLU A 106 -6.41 -4.47 -6.12
C GLU A 106 -5.16 -3.86 -5.47
N THR A 107 -4.02 -4.48 -5.71
CA THR A 107 -2.73 -3.87 -5.38
C THR A 107 -2.30 -2.96 -6.52
N LYS A 108 -1.95 -1.74 -6.21
CA LYS A 108 -1.22 -0.90 -7.15
C LYS A 108 0.24 -1.35 -7.13
N SER A 109 0.67 -2.12 -8.13
CA SER A 109 2.08 -2.41 -8.31
C SER A 109 2.83 -1.08 -8.52
N THR A 110 3.65 -0.71 -7.57
CA THR A 110 4.64 0.36 -7.76
C THR A 110 5.77 -0.25 -8.57
N ASP A 111 5.64 -0.17 -9.88
CA ASP A 111 6.77 -0.42 -10.79
C ASP A 111 7.74 0.74 -10.59
N THR A 112 8.68 0.57 -9.69
CA THR A 112 9.81 1.48 -9.52
C THR A 112 10.85 1.08 -10.56
N SER A 113 10.59 1.43 -11.82
CA SER A 113 11.65 1.47 -12.81
C SER A 113 12.61 2.59 -12.40
N ALA A 114 13.70 2.20 -11.76
CA ALA A 114 14.85 3.07 -11.57
C ALA A 114 15.41 3.41 -12.95
N ASP A 115 15.06 4.60 -13.44
CA ASP A 115 15.74 5.20 -14.58
C ASP A 115 17.14 5.66 -14.11
N ASP A 116 18.11 4.78 -14.34
CA ASP A 116 19.55 5.08 -14.15
C ASP A 116 20.04 5.89 -15.36
N SER A 117 19.61 7.16 -15.44
CA SER A 117 20.18 8.09 -16.40
C SER A 117 21.53 8.59 -15.92
N LYS A 118 22.54 7.86 -16.33
CA LYS A 118 23.95 8.21 -16.27
C LYS A 118 24.21 9.54 -16.99
N SER A 119 24.26 10.64 -16.22
CA SER A 119 24.77 11.93 -16.69
C SER A 119 26.29 11.84 -16.82
N THR A 120 26.77 11.78 -18.06
CA THR A 120 28.15 12.02 -18.39
C THR A 120 28.38 13.53 -18.53
N ASP A 121 28.85 14.13 -17.46
CA ASP A 121 29.36 15.51 -17.52
C ASP A 121 30.80 15.50 -18.07
N THR A 122 30.90 15.94 -19.32
CA THR A 122 32.17 16.21 -20.01
C THR A 122 32.60 17.63 -19.63
N VAL A 123 33.54 17.75 -18.72
CA VAL A 123 34.16 19.04 -18.45
C VAL A 123 35.21 19.30 -19.53
N ALA A 124 34.92 20.21 -20.44
CA ALA A 124 35.88 20.80 -21.34
C ALA A 124 36.75 21.80 -20.57
N GLY A 125 38.04 21.60 -20.68
CA GLY A 125 39.02 22.54 -20.11
C GLY A 125 39.01 23.87 -20.84
N ASP A 126 39.18 24.92 -20.09
CA ASP A 126 39.65 26.20 -20.62
C ASP A 126 40.95 26.61 -19.86
N SER A 127 42.01 26.72 -20.65
CA SER A 127 43.30 27.22 -20.27
C SER A 127 43.32 28.74 -20.47
N SER A 128 43.63 29.47 -19.43
CA SER A 128 44.20 30.79 -19.62
C SER A 128 45.29 31.04 -18.60
N GLU A 129 46.53 31.14 -19.16
CA GLU A 129 47.71 31.71 -18.56
C GLU A 129 47.44 33.15 -18.11
N ASP A 130 47.98 33.55 -16.99
CA ASP A 130 48.51 34.90 -16.84
C ASP A 130 49.65 34.90 -15.81
N GLU A 131 50.83 35.20 -16.36
CA GLU A 131 52.03 35.68 -15.65
C GLU A 131 51.72 36.95 -14.86
N ASN A 132 52.21 37.11 -13.67
CA ASN A 132 52.89 38.33 -13.34
C ASN A 132 53.86 38.20 -12.15
N THR A 133 55.06 38.66 -12.43
CA THR A 133 56.29 38.88 -11.72
C THR A 133 56.21 39.88 -10.54
N ALA A 134 57.22 39.71 -9.66
CA ALA A 134 57.94 40.72 -8.85
C ALA A 134 57.35 41.11 -7.48
N GLU A 135 58.07 40.95 -6.44
CA GLU A 135 59.27 41.39 -5.74
C GLU A 135 59.42 40.61 -4.43
#